data_4114235556462a7e5341a315642d6a96
#
_entry.id   4114235556462a7e5341a315642d6a96
#
_cell.length_a   1.000
_cell.length_b   1.000
_cell.length_c   1.000
_cell.angle_alpha   90.00
_cell.angle_beta   90.00
_cell.angle_gamma   90.00
#
_symmetry.space_group_name_H-M   'P 1'
#
loop_
_entity.id
_entity.type
_entity.pdbx_description
1 polymer ?
#
loop_
_entity_poly.entity_id
_entity_poly.type
_entity_poly.pdbx_seq_one_letter_code
_entity_poly.pdbx_strand_id
1 'polypeptide(L)'
;GDPRAGERLDWLLRYTTMLRYDDCQRFHFWSGFRAFLLWEMEREYTEEKRRALLSRGGLYYELKEDFSSALDCYTRGGDHAKVSELLVRNAELHPGMGHYAEMEKYYRSLPEAEILASPSLMQGMSMLCALAMDYAGSERWYGELQAFAERYGRQDAAGKQARSRLAWLDISLPQRGVNGLTETIPAVFRLLMNKEVTLPSFSVTSALPSIMNGGKDFSAWSKKDDLLYKTLRLPVEAVLGRD
;
A
#
# COMPACT_ATOMS: atom_id res chain seq x y z
N GLY A 1 0.52 18.35 25.62
CA GLY A 1 -0.95 18.30 25.71
C GLY A 1 -1.44 19.19 26.83
N ASP A 2 -2.75 19.50 26.85
CA ASP A 2 -3.37 20.22 27.97
C ASP A 2 -3.39 19.29 29.20
N PRO A 3 -2.75 19.65 30.32
CA PRO A 3 -2.72 18.80 31.53
C PRO A 3 -4.13 18.56 32.12
N ARG A 4 -5.09 19.42 31.81
CA ARG A 4 -6.48 19.29 32.28
C ARG A 4 -7.42 18.64 31.26
N ALA A 5 -6.89 18.05 30.19
CA ALA A 5 -7.72 17.41 29.16
C ALA A 5 -8.57 16.26 29.75
N GLY A 6 -7.99 15.44 30.63
CA GLY A 6 -8.71 14.35 31.31
C GLY A 6 -9.90 14.87 32.14
N GLU A 7 -9.68 15.88 32.98
CA GLU A 7 -10.74 16.49 33.80
C GLU A 7 -11.87 17.05 32.94
N ARG A 8 -11.55 17.69 31.81
CA ARG A 8 -12.54 18.25 30.89
C ARG A 8 -13.33 17.14 30.18
N LEU A 9 -12.68 16.05 29.78
CA LEU A 9 -13.36 14.89 29.18
C LEU A 9 -14.29 14.21 30.21
N ASP A 10 -13.85 14.04 31.44
CA ASP A 10 -14.67 13.50 32.52
C ASP A 10 -15.88 14.39 32.84
N TRP A 11 -15.69 15.70 32.81
CA TRP A 11 -16.79 16.64 32.98
C TRP A 11 -17.81 16.50 31.83
N LEU A 12 -17.34 16.46 30.56
CA LEU A 12 -18.21 16.27 29.40
C LEU A 12 -19.01 14.96 29.49
N LEU A 13 -18.37 13.87 29.90
CA LEU A 13 -19.05 12.59 30.09
C LEU A 13 -20.15 12.60 31.14
N ARG A 14 -19.89 13.28 32.27
CA ARG A 14 -20.82 13.30 33.41
C ARG A 14 -22.01 14.26 33.23
N TYR A 15 -21.77 15.36 32.55
CA TYR A 15 -22.73 16.48 32.52
C TYR A 15 -23.33 16.76 31.15
N THR A 16 -22.91 16.07 30.12
CA THR A 16 -23.43 16.25 28.77
C THR A 16 -23.66 14.93 28.04
N THR A 17 -24.47 14.95 26.98
CA THR A 17 -24.64 13.82 26.04
C THR A 17 -23.73 13.95 24.82
N MET A 18 -22.81 14.92 24.82
CA MET A 18 -21.97 15.25 23.66
C MET A 18 -20.80 14.27 23.47
N LEU A 19 -20.47 13.54 24.51
CA LEU A 19 -19.40 12.56 24.54
C LEU A 19 -19.93 11.23 25.08
N ARG A 20 -19.55 10.14 24.47
CA ARG A 20 -19.79 8.78 24.97
C ARG A 20 -18.49 7.99 25.01
N TYR A 21 -18.46 7.01 25.88
CA TYR A 21 -17.36 6.09 26.04
C TYR A 21 -17.78 4.73 25.47
N ASP A 22 -16.96 4.10 24.66
CA ASP A 22 -17.23 2.78 24.10
C ASP A 22 -16.57 1.66 24.93
N ASP A 23 -16.95 0.41 24.61
CA ASP A 23 -16.42 -0.79 25.28
C ASP A 23 -14.91 -1.00 25.02
N CYS A 24 -14.36 -0.31 24.01
CA CYS A 24 -12.94 -0.31 23.66
C CYS A 24 -12.15 0.80 24.38
N GLN A 25 -12.72 1.43 25.39
CA GLN A 25 -12.13 2.55 26.14
C GLN A 25 -11.80 3.78 25.26
N ARG A 26 -12.64 4.06 24.24
CA ARG A 26 -12.48 5.22 23.37
C ARG A 26 -13.60 6.23 23.58
N PHE A 27 -13.22 7.51 23.50
CA PHE A 27 -14.17 8.60 23.54
C PHE A 27 -14.71 8.92 22.14
N HIS A 28 -16.02 9.00 22.01
CA HIS A 28 -16.70 9.37 20.77
C HIS A 28 -17.55 10.61 21.00
N PHE A 29 -17.26 11.65 20.27
CA PHE A 29 -18.14 12.81 20.22
C PHE A 29 -19.39 12.49 19.40
N TRP A 30 -20.54 12.99 19.88
CA TRP A 30 -21.75 13.02 19.03
C TRP A 30 -21.44 13.74 17.73
N SER A 31 -21.99 13.25 16.61
CA SER A 31 -21.63 13.69 15.26
C SER A 31 -21.78 15.20 15.05
N GLY A 32 -22.87 15.80 15.52
CA GLY A 32 -23.10 17.23 15.43
C GLY A 32 -22.09 18.06 16.25
N PHE A 33 -21.76 17.59 17.45
CA PHE A 33 -20.76 18.25 18.27
C PHE A 33 -19.34 18.10 17.70
N ARG A 34 -19.03 16.93 17.14
CA ARG A 34 -17.79 16.74 16.40
C ARG A 34 -17.67 17.67 15.19
N ALA A 35 -18.74 17.82 14.42
CA ALA A 35 -18.77 18.75 13.28
C ALA A 35 -18.54 20.20 13.73
N PHE A 36 -19.20 20.61 14.82
CA PHE A 36 -19.00 21.94 15.43
C PHE A 36 -17.55 22.15 15.87
N LEU A 37 -16.95 21.19 16.58
CA LEU A 37 -15.54 21.28 17.00
C LEU A 37 -14.56 21.37 15.82
N LEU A 38 -14.83 20.65 14.72
CA LEU A 38 -14.02 20.74 13.52
C LEU A 38 -14.17 22.11 12.86
N TRP A 39 -15.38 22.65 12.79
CA TRP A 39 -15.63 24.00 12.26
C TRP A 39 -14.96 25.07 13.11
N GLU A 40 -15.05 24.99 14.46
CA GLU A 40 -14.34 25.89 15.37
C GLU A 40 -12.81 25.80 15.18
N MET A 41 -12.30 24.58 15.01
CA MET A 41 -10.87 24.39 14.77
C MET A 41 -10.42 25.05 13.44
N GLU A 42 -11.25 24.99 12.40
CA GLU A 42 -10.96 25.65 11.13
C GLU A 42 -10.98 27.18 11.25
N ARG A 43 -11.86 27.71 12.09
CA ARG A 43 -12.00 29.14 12.32
C ARG A 43 -10.93 29.74 13.22
N GLU A 44 -10.60 29.04 14.31
CA GLU A 44 -9.78 29.60 15.39
C GLU A 44 -8.28 29.24 15.27
N TYR A 45 -7.97 28.16 14.53
CA TYR A 45 -6.60 27.68 14.44
C TYR A 45 -5.98 28.05 13.09
N THR A 46 -4.74 28.56 13.15
CA THR A 46 -3.93 28.72 11.94
C THR A 46 -3.68 27.37 11.28
N GLU A 47 -3.41 27.38 10.00
CA GLU A 47 -3.11 26.17 9.25
C GLU A 47 -1.94 25.39 9.85
N GLU A 48 -0.88 26.09 10.27
CA GLU A 48 0.27 25.48 10.96
C GLU A 48 -0.14 24.73 12.23
N LYS A 49 -0.99 25.34 13.05
CA LYS A 49 -1.48 24.73 14.28
C LYS A 49 -2.35 23.50 13.99
N ARG A 50 -3.18 23.56 12.94
CA ARG A 50 -3.99 22.41 12.48
C ARG A 50 -3.10 21.27 12.00
N ARG A 51 -2.10 21.56 11.16
CA ARG A 51 -1.11 20.59 10.70
C ARG A 51 -0.37 19.93 11.88
N ALA A 52 0.09 20.73 12.84
CA ALA A 52 0.77 20.23 14.03
C ALA A 52 -0.10 19.30 14.88
N LEU A 53 -1.40 19.59 15.01
CA LEU A 53 -2.35 18.73 15.72
C LEU A 53 -2.60 17.41 14.96
N LEU A 54 -2.77 17.48 13.65
CA LEU A 54 -2.96 16.32 12.80
C LEU A 54 -1.72 15.43 12.78
N SER A 55 -0.52 16.01 12.70
CA SER A 55 0.74 15.27 12.79
C SER A 55 0.89 14.52 14.12
N ARG A 56 0.53 15.17 15.25
CA ARG A 56 0.51 14.48 16.55
C ARG A 56 -0.54 13.36 16.61
N GLY A 57 -1.70 13.58 16.02
CA GLY A 57 -2.74 12.56 15.90
C GLY A 57 -2.24 11.36 15.09
N GLY A 58 -1.60 11.64 13.93
CA GLY A 58 -0.97 10.62 13.09
C GLY A 58 0.06 9.79 13.87
N LEU A 59 0.97 10.45 14.57
CA LEU A 59 1.98 9.78 15.40
C LEU A 59 1.34 8.94 16.52
N TYR A 60 0.30 9.42 17.15
CA TYR A 60 -0.42 8.66 18.17
C TYR A 60 -1.00 7.36 17.60
N TYR A 61 -1.68 7.43 16.44
CA TYR A 61 -2.24 6.26 15.78
C TYR A 61 -1.17 5.31 15.24
N GLU A 62 -0.07 5.86 14.73
CA GLU A 62 1.09 5.06 14.29
C GLU A 62 1.68 4.23 15.43
N LEU A 63 1.83 4.83 16.63
CA LEU A 63 2.28 4.14 17.85
C LEU A 63 1.27 3.10 18.38
N LYS A 64 0.01 3.20 17.98
CA LYS A 64 -1.05 2.24 18.28
C LYS A 64 -1.23 1.18 17.17
N GLU A 65 -0.39 1.23 16.14
CA GLU A 65 -0.46 0.36 14.96
C GLU A 65 -1.78 0.49 14.18
N ASP A 66 -2.53 1.58 14.39
CA ASP A 66 -3.71 1.96 13.62
C ASP A 66 -3.28 2.80 12.40
N PHE A 67 -2.72 2.10 11.40
CA PHE A 67 -2.16 2.75 10.21
C PHE A 67 -3.20 3.50 9.39
N SER A 68 -4.45 3.04 9.35
CA SER A 68 -5.53 3.72 8.62
C SER A 68 -5.82 5.10 9.23
N SER A 69 -5.98 5.17 10.56
CA SER A 69 -6.21 6.43 11.25
C SER A 69 -4.98 7.35 11.19
N ALA A 70 -3.77 6.78 11.21
CA ALA A 70 -2.54 7.55 11.05
C ALA A 70 -2.47 8.19 9.65
N LEU A 71 -2.72 7.41 8.59
CA LEU A 71 -2.76 7.90 7.21
C LEU A 71 -3.83 8.99 7.02
N ASP A 72 -5.04 8.83 7.60
CA ASP A 72 -6.09 9.86 7.55
C ASP A 72 -5.62 11.18 8.18
N CYS A 73 -4.93 11.10 9.33
CA CYS A 73 -4.39 12.29 9.98
C CYS A 73 -3.30 12.96 9.15
N TYR A 74 -2.32 12.22 8.66
CA TYR A 74 -1.21 12.77 7.88
C TYR A 74 -1.68 13.33 6.53
N THR A 75 -2.60 12.65 5.85
CA THR A 75 -3.19 13.13 4.58
C THR A 75 -3.93 14.45 4.79
N ARG A 76 -4.77 14.55 5.83
CA ARG A 76 -5.47 15.79 6.17
C ARG A 76 -4.52 16.91 6.62
N GLY A 77 -3.37 16.54 7.19
CA GLY A 77 -2.30 17.46 7.57
C GLY A 77 -1.42 17.89 6.40
N GLY A 78 -1.56 17.27 5.23
CA GLY A 78 -0.68 17.51 4.07
C GLY A 78 0.75 17.02 4.28
N ASP A 79 0.96 16.07 5.19
CA ASP A 79 2.27 15.48 5.46
C ASP A 79 2.54 14.31 4.49
N HIS A 80 2.81 14.69 3.23
CA HIS A 80 3.04 13.72 2.15
C HIS A 80 4.22 12.78 2.43
N ALA A 81 5.25 13.26 3.13
CA ALA A 81 6.40 12.43 3.48
C ALA A 81 6.00 11.27 4.41
N LYS A 82 5.18 11.55 5.43
CA LYS A 82 4.66 10.53 6.33
C LYS A 82 3.66 9.59 5.65
N VAL A 83 2.82 10.10 4.76
CA VAL A 83 1.92 9.27 3.95
C VAL A 83 2.74 8.31 3.08
N SER A 84 3.76 8.80 2.38
CA SER A 84 4.68 7.99 1.55
C SER A 84 5.38 6.91 2.37
N GLU A 85 5.93 7.27 3.53
CA GLU A 85 6.61 6.34 4.44
C GLU A 85 5.69 5.18 4.86
N LEU A 86 4.46 5.50 5.29
CA LEU A 86 3.51 4.48 5.74
C LEU A 86 3.01 3.59 4.60
N LEU A 87 2.80 4.15 3.40
CA LEU A 87 2.40 3.37 2.23
C LEU A 87 3.52 2.41 1.78
N VAL A 88 4.77 2.88 1.78
CA VAL A 88 5.94 2.02 1.49
C VAL A 88 6.04 0.90 2.52
N ARG A 89 5.94 1.23 3.80
CA ARG A 89 5.97 0.25 4.90
C ARG A 89 4.84 -0.78 4.77
N ASN A 90 3.62 -0.34 4.43
CA ASN A 90 2.49 -1.24 4.20
C ASN A 90 2.75 -2.19 3.01
N ALA A 91 3.30 -1.67 1.91
CA ALA A 91 3.67 -2.48 0.74
C ALA A 91 4.79 -3.49 1.03
N GLU A 92 5.68 -3.19 1.97
CA GLU A 92 6.75 -4.11 2.40
C GLU A 92 6.25 -5.20 3.35
N LEU A 93 5.33 -4.85 4.25
CA LEU A 93 4.72 -5.81 5.18
C LEU A 93 3.72 -6.76 4.48
N HIS A 94 3.06 -6.28 3.42
CA HIS A 94 2.02 -7.02 2.69
C HIS A 94 2.33 -7.10 1.19
N PRO A 95 3.43 -7.73 0.77
CA PRO A 95 3.91 -7.69 -0.60
C PRO A 95 2.95 -8.34 -1.61
N GLY A 96 2.15 -9.33 -1.18
CA GLY A 96 1.26 -10.07 -2.07
C GLY A 96 -0.09 -9.38 -2.35
N MET A 97 -0.60 -8.64 -1.38
CA MET A 97 -1.94 -8.03 -1.50
C MET A 97 -1.93 -6.52 -1.27
N GLY A 98 -0.90 -5.96 -0.63
CA GLY A 98 -0.66 -4.53 -0.42
C GLY A 98 -1.83 -3.72 0.15
N HIS A 99 -2.99 -4.34 0.33
CA HIS A 99 -4.26 -3.67 0.65
C HIS A 99 -4.53 -2.45 -0.24
N TYR A 100 -4.12 -2.54 -1.50
CA TYR A 100 -4.11 -1.41 -2.42
C TYR A 100 -5.47 -0.73 -2.55
N ALA A 101 -6.57 -1.50 -2.64
CA ALA A 101 -7.91 -0.93 -2.75
C ALA A 101 -8.29 -0.06 -1.54
N GLU A 102 -7.89 -0.48 -0.33
CA GLU A 102 -8.12 0.27 0.91
C GLU A 102 -7.22 1.50 0.99
N MET A 103 -6.03 1.43 0.38
CA MET A 103 -5.03 2.50 0.40
C MET A 103 -5.16 3.48 -0.77
N GLU A 104 -6.05 3.22 -1.74
CA GLU A 104 -6.19 4.00 -2.97
C GLU A 104 -6.28 5.51 -2.73
N LYS A 105 -7.14 5.93 -1.79
CA LYS A 105 -7.34 7.37 -1.48
C LYS A 105 -6.06 8.06 -1.04
N TYR A 106 -5.17 7.35 -0.36
CA TYR A 106 -3.89 7.89 0.12
C TYR A 106 -2.86 7.97 -1.01
N TYR A 107 -2.76 6.92 -1.85
CA TYR A 107 -1.93 6.97 -3.05
C TYR A 107 -2.31 8.13 -3.95
N ARG A 108 -3.62 8.33 -4.20
CA ARG A 108 -4.13 9.42 -5.04
C ARG A 108 -3.99 10.81 -4.41
N SER A 109 -3.76 10.91 -3.11
CA SER A 109 -3.51 12.18 -2.41
C SER A 109 -2.06 12.64 -2.53
N LEU A 110 -1.14 11.76 -2.92
CA LEU A 110 0.26 12.11 -3.06
C LEU A 110 0.51 12.91 -4.35
N PRO A 111 1.39 13.91 -4.30
CA PRO A 111 1.92 14.54 -5.51
C PRO A 111 2.63 13.51 -6.39
N GLU A 112 2.51 13.64 -7.70
CA GLU A 112 3.16 12.72 -8.65
C GLU A 112 4.68 12.62 -8.45
N ALA A 113 5.32 13.75 -8.09
CA ALA A 113 6.75 13.79 -7.81
C ALA A 113 7.16 12.84 -6.64
N GLU A 114 6.32 12.74 -5.60
CA GLU A 114 6.55 11.82 -4.48
C GLU A 114 6.45 10.36 -4.93
N ILE A 115 5.48 10.06 -5.79
CA ILE A 115 5.29 8.71 -6.33
C ILE A 115 6.49 8.32 -7.20
N LEU A 116 6.92 9.21 -8.10
CA LEU A 116 8.06 9.00 -9.00
C LEU A 116 9.41 8.87 -8.27
N ALA A 117 9.50 9.35 -7.03
CA ALA A 117 10.70 9.22 -6.21
C ALA A 117 10.84 7.82 -5.56
N SER A 118 9.78 6.99 -5.56
CA SER A 118 9.76 5.71 -4.85
C SER A 118 9.35 4.53 -5.73
N PRO A 119 10.23 3.54 -5.94
CA PRO A 119 9.89 2.31 -6.65
C PRO A 119 8.67 1.58 -6.06
N SER A 120 8.52 1.58 -4.74
CA SER A 120 7.39 0.94 -4.06
C SER A 120 6.07 1.67 -4.33
N LEU A 121 6.08 3.01 -4.40
CA LEU A 121 4.87 3.78 -4.70
C LEU A 121 4.47 3.65 -6.18
N MET A 122 5.45 3.64 -7.10
CA MET A 122 5.17 3.37 -8.53
C MET A 122 4.57 1.97 -8.74
N GLN A 123 5.12 0.95 -8.06
CA GLN A 123 4.52 -0.39 -8.04
C GLN A 123 3.09 -0.35 -7.54
N GLY A 124 2.83 0.32 -6.41
CA GLY A 124 1.49 0.45 -5.83
C GLY A 124 0.50 1.11 -6.79
N MET A 125 0.90 2.18 -7.47
CA MET A 125 0.07 2.86 -8.47
C MET A 125 -0.23 1.97 -9.68
N SER A 126 0.77 1.21 -10.17
CA SER A 126 0.55 0.24 -11.26
C SER A 126 -0.48 -0.82 -10.85
N MET A 127 -0.35 -1.39 -9.65
CA MET A 127 -1.32 -2.36 -9.12
C MET A 127 -2.71 -1.76 -8.93
N LEU A 128 -2.83 -0.55 -8.40
CA LEU A 128 -4.11 0.15 -8.22
C LEU A 128 -4.83 0.35 -9.55
N CYS A 129 -4.12 0.85 -10.57
CA CYS A 129 -4.67 1.03 -11.91
C CYS A 129 -5.12 -0.33 -12.50
N ALA A 130 -4.32 -1.38 -12.34
CA ALA A 130 -4.67 -2.71 -12.82
C ALA A 130 -5.92 -3.28 -12.15
N LEU A 131 -6.06 -3.13 -10.82
CA LEU A 131 -7.23 -3.54 -10.06
C LEU A 131 -8.50 -2.75 -10.46
N ALA A 132 -8.34 -1.49 -10.86
CA ALA A 132 -9.40 -0.66 -11.41
C ALA A 132 -9.69 -0.93 -12.90
N MET A 133 -9.02 -1.93 -13.52
CA MET A 133 -9.07 -2.25 -14.96
C MET A 133 -8.54 -1.11 -15.86
N ASP A 134 -7.86 -0.11 -15.31
CA ASP A 134 -7.12 0.91 -16.06
C ASP A 134 -5.74 0.37 -16.43
N TYR A 135 -5.72 -0.50 -17.43
CA TYR A 135 -4.48 -1.14 -17.88
C TYR A 135 -3.50 -0.14 -18.50
N ALA A 136 -4.01 0.93 -19.12
CA ALA A 136 -3.16 1.98 -19.69
C ALA A 136 -2.43 2.75 -18.58
N GLY A 137 -3.13 3.12 -17.52
CA GLY A 137 -2.54 3.73 -16.32
C GLY A 137 -1.54 2.79 -15.63
N SER A 138 -1.87 1.51 -15.53
CA SER A 138 -0.97 0.49 -14.99
C SER A 138 0.36 0.40 -15.76
N GLU A 139 0.29 0.31 -17.09
CA GLU A 139 1.50 0.24 -17.94
C GLU A 139 2.29 1.56 -17.94
N ARG A 140 1.63 2.70 -17.80
CA ARG A 140 2.32 3.99 -17.59
C ARG A 140 3.21 3.95 -16.35
N TRP A 141 2.67 3.56 -15.20
CA TRP A 141 3.44 3.49 -13.95
C TRP A 141 4.52 2.40 -13.99
N TYR A 142 4.26 1.29 -14.68
CA TYR A 142 5.28 0.28 -14.95
C TYR A 142 6.44 0.88 -15.77
N GLY A 143 6.15 1.65 -16.82
CA GLY A 143 7.17 2.33 -17.64
C GLY A 143 7.99 3.34 -16.84
N GLU A 144 7.36 4.12 -15.96
CA GLU A 144 8.09 5.04 -15.06
C GLU A 144 9.04 4.29 -14.11
N LEU A 145 8.58 3.16 -13.56
CA LEU A 145 9.41 2.31 -12.72
C LEU A 145 10.57 1.69 -13.51
N GLN A 146 10.34 1.30 -14.76
CA GLN A 146 11.40 0.80 -15.65
C GLN A 146 12.43 1.89 -15.95
N ALA A 147 11.98 3.09 -16.31
CA ALA A 147 12.85 4.24 -16.51
C ALA A 147 13.64 4.61 -15.25
N PHE A 148 13.03 4.46 -14.08
CA PHE A 148 13.73 4.63 -12.80
C PHE A 148 14.85 3.60 -12.67
N ALA A 149 14.57 2.30 -12.91
CA ALA A 149 15.55 1.22 -12.78
C ALA A 149 16.75 1.38 -13.74
N GLU A 150 16.52 1.93 -14.93
CA GLU A 150 17.56 2.17 -15.95
C GLU A 150 18.54 3.28 -15.58
N ARG A 151 18.13 4.24 -14.71
CA ARG A 151 19.00 5.33 -14.24
C ARG A 151 20.09 4.84 -13.27
N TYR A 152 19.92 3.66 -12.69
CA TYR A 152 20.80 3.14 -11.65
C TYR A 152 21.56 1.89 -12.12
N GLY A 153 22.81 1.76 -11.69
CA GLY A 153 23.64 0.60 -11.95
C GLY A 153 23.06 -0.69 -11.37
N ARG A 154 23.55 -1.85 -11.89
CA ARG A 154 23.06 -3.17 -11.44
C ARG A 154 23.29 -3.42 -9.94
N GLN A 155 24.33 -2.84 -9.37
CA GLN A 155 24.69 -3.02 -7.97
C GLN A 155 24.12 -1.96 -7.03
N ASP A 156 23.53 -0.90 -7.56
CA ASP A 156 22.91 0.15 -6.75
C ASP A 156 21.66 -0.38 -6.03
N ALA A 157 21.54 -0.07 -4.75
CA ALA A 157 20.42 -0.51 -3.93
C ALA A 157 19.07 -0.03 -4.48
N ALA A 158 18.98 1.21 -4.93
CA ALA A 158 17.77 1.78 -5.53
C ALA A 158 17.41 1.07 -6.85
N GLY A 159 18.41 0.83 -7.72
CA GLY A 159 18.20 0.08 -8.95
C GLY A 159 17.81 -1.38 -8.71
N LYS A 160 18.42 -2.03 -7.72
CA LYS A 160 18.04 -3.39 -7.31
C LYS A 160 16.61 -3.44 -6.78
N GLN A 161 16.21 -2.47 -5.96
CA GLN A 161 14.85 -2.36 -5.45
C GLN A 161 13.85 -2.19 -6.61
N ALA A 162 14.11 -1.27 -7.53
CA ALA A 162 13.23 -1.03 -8.68
C ALA A 162 13.08 -2.27 -9.57
N ARG A 163 14.18 -2.97 -9.88
CA ARG A 163 14.14 -4.23 -10.65
C ARG A 163 13.36 -5.32 -9.92
N SER A 164 13.49 -5.41 -8.60
CA SER A 164 12.71 -6.35 -7.80
C SER A 164 11.22 -6.07 -7.88
N ARG A 165 10.84 -4.78 -7.85
CA ARG A 165 9.43 -4.35 -7.98
C ARG A 165 8.90 -4.59 -9.41
N LEU A 166 9.70 -4.40 -10.45
CA LEU A 166 9.34 -4.76 -11.82
C LEU A 166 9.13 -6.26 -11.97
N ALA A 167 10.05 -7.07 -11.49
CA ALA A 167 9.92 -8.53 -11.52
C ALA A 167 8.65 -9.01 -10.81
N TRP A 168 8.28 -8.35 -9.70
CA TRP A 168 7.01 -8.60 -9.03
C TRP A 168 5.81 -8.24 -9.88
N LEU A 169 5.79 -7.04 -10.50
CA LEU A 169 4.70 -6.62 -11.38
C LEU A 169 4.56 -7.54 -12.60
N ASP A 170 5.66 -8.01 -13.17
CA ASP A 170 5.64 -8.97 -14.27
C ASP A 170 4.90 -10.27 -13.95
N ILE A 171 4.93 -10.67 -12.67
CA ILE A 171 4.25 -11.88 -12.19
C ILE A 171 2.81 -11.57 -11.77
N SER A 172 2.56 -10.42 -11.16
CA SER A 172 1.32 -10.12 -10.44
C SER A 172 0.29 -9.32 -11.24
N LEU A 173 0.67 -8.66 -12.34
CA LEU A 173 -0.26 -7.85 -13.10
C LEU A 173 -1.30 -8.70 -13.86
N PRO A 174 -2.61 -8.48 -13.62
CA PRO A 174 -3.68 -9.30 -14.21
C PRO A 174 -3.71 -9.27 -15.73
N GLN A 175 -3.38 -8.12 -16.37
CA GLN A 175 -3.41 -7.96 -17.80
C GLN A 175 -2.33 -8.79 -18.53
N ARG A 176 -1.26 -9.19 -17.85
CA ARG A 176 -0.20 -10.02 -18.42
C ARG A 176 -0.58 -11.50 -18.45
N GLY A 177 -1.48 -11.92 -17.56
CA GLY A 177 -2.09 -13.26 -17.53
C GLY A 177 -1.10 -14.41 -17.53
N VAL A 178 -1.63 -15.63 -17.70
CA VAL A 178 -0.82 -16.86 -17.69
C VAL A 178 0.17 -16.93 -18.87
N ASN A 179 -0.16 -16.31 -20.00
CA ASN A 179 0.76 -16.30 -21.16
C ASN A 179 2.02 -15.46 -20.88
N GLY A 180 1.88 -14.34 -20.17
CA GLY A 180 3.02 -13.55 -19.70
C GLY A 180 3.87 -14.31 -18.68
N LEU A 181 3.27 -15.09 -17.78
CA LEU A 181 3.98 -15.87 -16.78
C LEU A 181 4.94 -16.89 -17.41
N THR A 182 4.53 -17.61 -18.45
CA THR A 182 5.38 -18.63 -19.09
C THR A 182 6.65 -18.04 -19.72
N GLU A 183 6.61 -16.79 -20.16
CA GLU A 183 7.76 -16.09 -20.72
C GLU A 183 8.57 -15.36 -19.64
N THR A 184 7.89 -14.80 -18.66
CA THR A 184 8.48 -13.95 -17.61
C THR A 184 9.17 -14.76 -16.51
N ILE A 185 8.60 -15.90 -16.11
CA ILE A 185 9.16 -16.71 -15.00
C ILE A 185 10.60 -17.15 -15.26
N PRO A 186 11.02 -17.66 -16.44
CA PRO A 186 12.40 -18.00 -16.68
C PRO A 186 13.35 -16.79 -16.62
N ALA A 187 12.86 -15.59 -16.99
CA ALA A 187 13.65 -14.37 -16.91
C ALA A 187 13.81 -13.90 -15.45
N VAL A 188 12.71 -13.87 -14.68
CA VAL A 188 12.74 -13.53 -13.25
C VAL A 188 13.59 -14.52 -12.48
N PHE A 189 13.49 -15.81 -12.77
CA PHE A 189 14.29 -16.84 -12.12
C PHE A 189 15.80 -16.61 -12.35
N ARG A 190 16.21 -16.25 -13.58
CA ARG A 190 17.61 -15.88 -13.87
C ARG A 190 18.06 -14.68 -13.05
N LEU A 191 17.22 -13.65 -12.91
CA LEU A 191 17.53 -12.46 -12.11
C LEU A 191 17.68 -12.80 -10.62
N LEU A 192 16.85 -13.73 -10.10
CA LEU A 192 16.96 -14.23 -8.73
C LEU A 192 18.27 -15.01 -8.52
N MET A 193 18.59 -15.93 -9.43
CA MET A 193 19.84 -16.73 -9.34
C MET A 193 21.08 -15.85 -9.41
N ASN A 194 21.06 -14.79 -10.19
CA ASN A 194 22.15 -13.82 -10.28
C ASN A 194 22.16 -12.81 -9.12
N LYS A 195 21.23 -12.89 -8.17
CA LYS A 195 21.06 -11.94 -7.05
C LYS A 195 20.86 -10.49 -7.50
N GLU A 196 20.36 -10.29 -8.71
CA GLU A 196 20.05 -8.97 -9.26
C GLU A 196 18.72 -8.39 -8.72
N VAL A 197 17.84 -9.28 -8.27
CA VAL A 197 16.56 -8.95 -7.64
C VAL A 197 16.33 -9.78 -6.38
N THR A 198 15.48 -9.27 -5.49
CA THR A 198 14.96 -10.00 -4.33
C THR A 198 13.44 -9.93 -4.39
N LEU A 199 12.77 -11.07 -4.45
CA LEU A 199 11.32 -11.11 -4.31
C LEU A 199 10.97 -11.33 -2.83
N PRO A 200 9.90 -10.69 -2.36
CA PRO A 200 9.36 -11.03 -1.04
C PRO A 200 8.82 -12.45 -1.06
N SER A 201 8.71 -13.07 0.10
CA SER A 201 7.95 -14.33 0.24
C SER A 201 6.51 -14.08 -0.22
N PHE A 202 6.01 -14.91 -1.10
CA PHE A 202 4.64 -14.82 -1.60
C PHE A 202 4.06 -16.23 -1.77
N SER A 203 2.75 -16.33 -1.57
CA SER A 203 2.05 -17.57 -1.87
C SER A 203 1.92 -17.73 -3.38
N VAL A 204 2.27 -18.90 -3.89
CA VAL A 204 2.09 -19.25 -5.31
C VAL A 204 0.59 -19.48 -5.61
N THR A 205 -0.18 -19.79 -4.60
CA THR A 205 -1.64 -19.89 -4.68
C THR A 205 -2.23 -18.50 -4.45
N SER A 206 -2.64 -17.84 -5.54
CA SER A 206 -3.35 -16.56 -5.44
C SER A 206 -4.70 -16.75 -4.72
N ALA A 207 -4.95 -15.96 -3.69
CA ALA A 207 -6.27 -15.86 -3.08
C ALA A 207 -7.27 -15.07 -3.97
N LEU A 208 -6.77 -14.46 -5.06
CA LEU A 208 -7.62 -13.76 -6.02
C LEU A 208 -8.32 -14.75 -6.93
N PRO A 209 -9.59 -14.49 -7.30
CA PRO A 209 -10.28 -15.29 -8.30
C PRO A 209 -9.48 -15.37 -9.59
N SER A 210 -9.47 -16.53 -10.24
CA SER A 210 -8.77 -16.79 -11.50
C SER A 210 -9.08 -15.79 -12.61
N ILE A 211 -10.30 -15.24 -12.61
CA ILE A 211 -10.73 -14.18 -13.52
C ILE A 211 -9.87 -12.91 -13.37
N MET A 212 -9.45 -12.61 -12.16
CA MET A 212 -8.58 -11.46 -11.86
C MET A 212 -7.16 -11.66 -12.40
N ASN A 213 -6.76 -12.89 -12.69
CA ASN A 213 -5.45 -13.22 -13.27
C ASN A 213 -5.46 -13.22 -14.82
N GLY A 214 -6.43 -12.54 -15.45
CA GLY A 214 -6.46 -12.32 -16.90
C GLY A 214 -6.90 -13.52 -17.75
N GLY A 215 -7.49 -14.54 -17.16
CA GLY A 215 -8.01 -15.69 -17.88
C GLY A 215 -9.38 -15.40 -18.53
N LYS A 216 -9.43 -15.26 -19.85
CA LYS A 216 -10.71 -15.23 -20.59
C LYS A 216 -11.36 -16.60 -20.70
N ASP A 217 -10.59 -17.66 -20.55
CA ASP A 217 -11.03 -19.05 -20.59
C ASP A 217 -10.52 -19.78 -19.35
N PHE A 218 -11.44 -20.00 -18.42
CA PHE A 218 -11.14 -20.68 -17.15
C PHE A 218 -10.58 -22.10 -17.32
N SER A 219 -11.06 -22.85 -18.33
CA SER A 219 -10.60 -24.23 -18.54
C SER A 219 -9.18 -24.27 -19.10
N ALA A 220 -8.85 -23.38 -20.02
CA ALA A 220 -7.49 -23.23 -20.56
C ALA A 220 -6.53 -22.70 -19.48
N TRP A 221 -7.03 -21.77 -18.63
CA TRP A 221 -6.27 -21.23 -17.52
C TRP A 221 -5.93 -22.32 -16.49
N SER A 222 -6.91 -23.12 -16.04
CA SER A 222 -6.68 -24.16 -15.01
C SER A 222 -5.71 -25.25 -15.46
N LYS A 223 -5.73 -25.61 -16.76
CA LYS A 223 -4.74 -26.55 -17.32
C LYS A 223 -3.33 -25.99 -17.36
N LYS A 224 -3.19 -24.70 -17.68
CA LYS A 224 -1.90 -24.01 -17.67
C LYS A 224 -1.37 -23.79 -16.26
N ASP A 225 -2.27 -23.49 -15.30
CA ASP A 225 -1.94 -23.33 -13.90
C ASP A 225 -1.39 -24.63 -13.30
N ASP A 226 -2.05 -25.76 -13.57
CA ASP A 226 -1.58 -27.09 -13.15
C ASP A 226 -0.19 -27.42 -13.75
N LEU A 227 0.01 -27.08 -15.02
CA LEU A 227 1.31 -27.26 -15.68
C LEU A 227 2.39 -26.36 -15.06
N LEU A 228 2.08 -25.10 -14.80
CA LEU A 228 2.96 -24.14 -14.15
C LEU A 228 3.30 -24.61 -12.71
N TYR A 229 2.31 -25.00 -11.95
CA TYR A 229 2.53 -25.54 -10.60
C TYR A 229 3.48 -26.73 -10.63
N LYS A 230 3.24 -27.73 -11.49
CA LYS A 230 4.10 -28.92 -11.61
C LYS A 230 5.52 -28.58 -12.03
N THR A 231 5.67 -27.59 -12.90
CA THR A 231 6.98 -27.21 -13.45
C THR A 231 7.79 -26.32 -12.50
N LEU A 232 7.11 -25.41 -11.78
CA LEU A 232 7.74 -24.36 -10.99
C LEU A 232 7.89 -24.73 -9.51
N ARG A 233 7.11 -25.70 -9.03
CA ARG A 233 7.11 -26.10 -7.62
C ARG A 233 8.53 -26.34 -7.08
N LEU A 234 9.29 -27.22 -7.72
CA LEU A 234 10.64 -27.57 -7.26
C LEU A 234 11.61 -26.39 -7.28
N PRO A 235 11.75 -25.61 -8.39
CA PRO A 235 12.65 -24.47 -8.40
C PRO A 235 12.19 -23.33 -7.47
N VAL A 236 10.89 -23.13 -7.28
CA VAL A 236 10.37 -22.11 -6.35
C VAL A 236 10.64 -22.53 -4.90
N GLU A 237 10.35 -23.78 -4.52
CA GLU A 237 10.67 -24.33 -3.18
C GLU A 237 12.18 -24.26 -2.88
N ALA A 238 13.02 -24.43 -3.90
CA ALA A 238 14.49 -24.38 -3.73
C ALA A 238 15.01 -22.95 -3.49
N VAL A 239 14.33 -21.92 -4.03
CA VAL A 239 14.76 -20.51 -3.92
C VAL A 239 14.10 -19.80 -2.76
N LEU A 240 12.82 -20.01 -2.52
CA LEU A 240 12.02 -19.31 -1.53
C LEU A 240 11.79 -20.09 -0.22
N GLY A 241 12.17 -21.36 -0.19
CA GLY A 241 11.91 -22.26 0.93
C GLY A 241 10.55 -22.97 0.79
N ARG A 242 10.33 -23.94 1.66
CA ARG A 242 9.02 -24.59 1.80
C ARG A 242 8.25 -23.82 2.86
N ASP A 243 7.07 -23.31 2.48
CA ASP A 243 6.05 -22.88 3.44
C ASP A 243 5.29 -24.09 4.00
#